data_4a73f7843bfac0b30ae80280876d209e
#
_entry.id   4a73f7843bfac0b30ae80280876d209e
#
_cell.length_a   1.000
_cell.length_b   1.000
_cell.length_c   1.000
_cell.angle_alpha   90.00
_cell.angle_beta   90.00
_cell.angle_gamma   90.00
#
_symmetry.space_group_name_H-M   'P 1'
#
loop_
_entity.id
_entity.type
_entity.pdbx_description
1 polymer ?
#
loop_
_entity_poly.entity_id
_entity_poly.type
_entity_poly.pdbx_seq_one_letter_code
_entity_poly.pdbx_strand_id
1 'polypeptide(L)'
;IETHKGTFSYDEVSAKCVRTTISKSLPAIGIEYSDEAYQLEITPDSIFIDATSAKGAFYARQAIKQLARHERGKIRCCRIYSSPRYAWRGFMLDESRHFFGKEKVKQYLDLMALLHLNVFHWHLTDEPGWRIEIKKYPKLTEIGAVGNWHDAQAAPQFYTQDDIREIVAYAAERQIMVVPEFDMPGHATAVCRAYPEVSGGGEGRWKHFTFHPCKEETYRFISDVLDEIVALFPAPYIHIGGDEVHYGNQNWFTDPEIQNFIKEKGLVITSSAVLPIW
;
A
#
# COMPACT_ATOMS: atom_id res chain seq x y z
N ILE A 1 17.41 24.56 -8.19
CA ILE A 1 16.93 25.66 -7.31
C ILE A 1 17.74 26.90 -7.63
N GLU A 2 17.07 27.97 -7.98
CA GLU A 2 17.68 29.29 -8.19
C GLU A 2 17.34 30.18 -6.98
N THR A 3 18.34 30.77 -6.33
CA THR A 3 18.11 31.63 -5.15
C THR A 3 18.11 33.10 -5.53
N HIS A 4 17.22 33.88 -4.91
CA HIS A 4 17.08 35.33 -5.09
C HIS A 4 17.27 36.04 -3.77
N LYS A 5 17.48 37.39 -3.82
CA LYS A 5 17.55 38.19 -2.59
C LYS A 5 16.18 38.33 -1.94
N GLY A 6 16.11 38.19 -0.63
CA GLY A 6 14.90 38.36 0.17
C GLY A 6 14.44 37.08 0.89
N THR A 7 13.46 37.24 1.74
CA THR A 7 12.80 36.17 2.48
C THR A 7 11.29 36.41 2.49
N PHE A 8 10.50 35.32 2.48
CA PHE A 8 9.07 35.33 2.65
C PHE A 8 8.72 34.78 4.05
N SER A 9 7.89 35.49 4.79
CA SER A 9 7.38 35.00 6.08
C SER A 9 6.16 34.14 5.84
N TYR A 10 6.27 32.86 6.15
CA TYR A 10 5.20 31.87 6.00
C TYR A 10 4.57 31.57 7.37
N ASP A 11 3.32 31.93 7.52
CA ASP A 11 2.45 31.51 8.61
C ASP A 11 1.11 31.01 8.04
N GLU A 12 0.21 30.50 8.87
CA GLU A 12 -1.11 29.99 8.40
C GLU A 12 -1.96 31.08 7.73
N VAL A 13 -1.73 32.36 8.01
CA VAL A 13 -2.42 33.51 7.41
C VAL A 13 -1.87 33.79 6.01
N SER A 14 -0.61 33.46 5.73
CA SER A 14 0.06 33.66 4.44
C SER A 14 -0.49 32.80 3.30
N ALA A 15 -1.39 31.86 3.58
CA ALA A 15 -2.07 31.07 2.56
C ALA A 15 -2.81 31.94 1.51
N LYS A 16 -3.17 33.16 1.86
CA LYS A 16 -3.77 34.16 0.94
C LYS A 16 -2.81 34.70 -0.11
N CYS A 17 -1.50 34.59 0.11
CA CYS A 17 -0.46 35.03 -0.81
C CYS A 17 0.02 33.92 -1.75
N VAL A 18 -0.54 32.71 -1.65
CA VAL A 18 -0.19 31.58 -2.53
C VAL A 18 -1.16 31.56 -3.74
N ARG A 19 -0.61 31.80 -4.91
CA ARG A 19 -1.35 31.73 -6.19
C ARG A 19 -0.98 30.45 -6.90
N THR A 20 -1.99 29.71 -7.36
CA THR A 20 -1.80 28.44 -8.07
C THR A 20 -2.38 28.51 -9.47
N THR A 21 -1.59 28.13 -10.46
CA THR A 21 -1.99 27.98 -11.86
C THR A 21 -1.77 26.53 -12.28
N ILE A 22 -2.73 25.98 -13.02
CA ILE A 22 -2.57 24.67 -13.65
C ILE A 22 -2.37 24.86 -15.14
N SER A 23 -1.22 24.46 -15.66
CA SER A 23 -0.83 24.60 -17.06
C SER A 23 -0.40 23.25 -17.62
N LYS A 24 -0.88 22.89 -18.81
CA LYS A 24 -0.51 21.61 -19.47
C LYS A 24 0.97 21.55 -19.87
N SER A 25 1.69 22.67 -19.85
CA SER A 25 3.12 22.73 -20.14
C SER A 25 3.82 23.72 -19.23
N LEU A 26 4.98 23.33 -18.71
CA LEU A 26 5.89 24.19 -17.96
C LEU A 26 7.11 24.47 -18.85
N PRO A 27 7.25 25.68 -19.44
CA PRO A 27 8.23 25.96 -20.49
C PRO A 27 9.71 25.79 -20.08
N ALA A 28 10.00 25.78 -18.78
CA ALA A 28 11.36 25.83 -18.26
C ALA A 28 11.97 24.46 -17.88
N ILE A 29 11.22 23.38 -17.96
CA ILE A 29 11.69 22.07 -17.54
C ILE A 29 11.77 21.18 -18.77
N GLY A 30 12.97 20.97 -19.32
CA GLY A 30 13.25 19.98 -20.38
C GLY A 30 13.15 18.53 -19.90
N ILE A 31 12.19 18.23 -19.03
CA ILE A 31 11.94 16.94 -18.40
C ILE A 31 10.60 16.43 -18.93
N GLU A 32 10.50 15.14 -19.24
CA GLU A 32 9.24 14.48 -19.59
C GLU A 32 8.14 14.88 -18.59
N TYR A 33 7.00 15.31 -19.14
CA TYR A 33 5.89 15.84 -18.36
C TYR A 33 5.27 14.75 -17.48
N SER A 34 5.57 14.80 -16.19
CA SER A 34 4.81 14.10 -15.17
C SER A 34 3.60 14.95 -14.77
N ASP A 35 2.46 14.31 -14.48
CA ASP A 35 1.29 14.97 -13.88
C ASP A 35 1.60 15.52 -12.46
N GLU A 36 2.78 15.23 -11.94
CA GLU A 36 3.28 15.69 -10.63
C GLU A 36 4.29 16.84 -10.74
N ALA A 37 4.59 17.32 -11.96
CA ALA A 37 5.57 18.39 -12.16
C ALA A 37 5.03 19.76 -11.71
N TYR A 38 5.94 20.58 -11.16
CA TYR A 38 5.62 21.93 -10.75
C TYR A 38 6.82 22.87 -10.83
N GLN A 39 6.51 24.17 -10.98
CA GLN A 39 7.41 25.30 -10.71
C GLN A 39 6.90 26.02 -9.48
N LEU A 40 7.78 26.36 -8.56
CA LEU A 40 7.51 27.15 -7.38
C LEU A 40 8.37 28.39 -7.41
N GLU A 41 7.78 29.57 -7.34
CA GLU A 41 8.48 30.84 -7.22
C GLU A 41 8.08 31.55 -5.93
N ILE A 42 9.07 31.85 -5.11
CA ILE A 42 8.92 32.51 -3.80
C ILE A 42 9.57 33.89 -3.89
N THR A 43 8.75 34.92 -3.75
CA THR A 43 9.12 36.31 -3.70
C THR A 43 8.94 36.88 -2.28
N PRO A 44 9.37 38.10 -1.95
CA PRO A 44 9.12 38.66 -0.62
C PRO A 44 7.64 38.76 -0.21
N ASP A 45 6.74 38.90 -1.22
CA ASP A 45 5.35 39.24 -0.97
C ASP A 45 4.37 38.11 -1.36
N SER A 46 4.82 37.13 -2.15
CA SER A 46 3.93 36.13 -2.74
C SER A 46 4.65 34.83 -3.07
N ILE A 47 3.87 33.75 -3.10
CA ILE A 47 4.29 32.43 -3.60
C ILE A 47 3.44 32.10 -4.83
N PHE A 48 4.10 31.73 -5.93
CA PHE A 48 3.45 31.29 -7.16
C PHE A 48 3.76 29.82 -7.38
N ILE A 49 2.70 29.04 -7.64
CA ILE A 49 2.77 27.64 -8.00
C ILE A 49 2.22 27.51 -9.43
N ASP A 50 3.07 27.08 -10.36
CA ASP A 50 2.65 26.61 -11.68
C ASP A 50 2.82 25.11 -11.72
N ALA A 51 1.77 24.36 -11.98
CA ALA A 51 1.78 22.91 -11.92
C ALA A 51 1.10 22.30 -13.15
N THR A 52 1.52 21.08 -13.51
CA THR A 52 0.91 20.34 -14.64
C THR A 52 -0.45 19.78 -14.30
N SER A 53 -0.72 19.55 -13.02
CA SER A 53 -1.99 19.05 -12.51
C SER A 53 -2.24 19.44 -11.04
N ALA A 54 -3.37 19.01 -10.49
CA ALA A 54 -3.66 19.13 -9.07
C ALA A 54 -2.65 18.37 -8.20
N LYS A 55 -2.07 17.25 -8.67
CA LYS A 55 -1.03 16.50 -7.98
C LYS A 55 0.26 17.32 -7.88
N GLY A 56 0.70 17.93 -8.98
CA GLY A 56 1.87 18.82 -8.97
C GLY A 56 1.69 19.99 -8.01
N ALA A 57 0.50 20.61 -8.01
CA ALA A 57 0.18 21.69 -7.08
C ALA A 57 0.18 21.20 -5.60
N PHE A 58 -0.28 19.97 -5.35
CA PHE A 58 -0.21 19.36 -4.04
C PHE A 58 1.24 19.21 -3.58
N TYR A 59 2.13 18.64 -4.39
CA TYR A 59 3.55 18.47 -4.05
C TYR A 59 4.30 19.79 -3.89
N ALA A 60 3.96 20.79 -4.70
CA ALA A 60 4.50 22.15 -4.50
C ALA A 60 4.16 22.68 -3.10
N ARG A 61 2.92 22.46 -2.61
CA ARG A 61 2.50 22.85 -1.26
C ARG A 61 3.26 22.05 -0.17
N GLN A 62 3.56 20.76 -0.40
CA GLN A 62 4.40 20.00 0.52
C GLN A 62 5.83 20.55 0.58
N ALA A 63 6.40 20.94 -0.57
CA ALA A 63 7.71 21.58 -0.62
C ALA A 63 7.74 22.92 0.18
N ILE A 64 6.70 23.75 0.05
CA ILE A 64 6.56 24.96 0.87
C ILE A 64 6.55 24.63 2.36
N LYS A 65 5.78 23.62 2.78
CA LYS A 65 5.75 23.19 4.18
C LYS A 65 7.10 22.72 4.69
N GLN A 66 7.87 21.99 3.86
CA GLN A 66 9.24 21.55 4.22
C GLN A 66 10.16 22.74 4.38
N LEU A 67 10.17 23.68 3.42
CA LEU A 67 10.98 24.89 3.47
C LEU A 67 10.65 25.73 4.71
N ALA A 68 9.36 25.94 4.99
CA ALA A 68 8.91 26.70 6.14
C ALA A 68 9.36 26.07 7.48
N ARG A 69 9.29 24.73 7.59
CA ARG A 69 9.78 24.01 8.78
C ARG A 69 11.29 24.17 8.95
N HIS A 70 12.06 23.99 7.87
CA HIS A 70 13.51 24.06 7.90
C HIS A 70 14.01 25.47 8.26
N GLU A 71 13.38 26.50 7.73
CA GLU A 71 13.77 27.91 7.88
C GLU A 71 12.97 28.64 9.00
N ARG A 72 12.30 27.90 9.87
CA ARG A 72 11.53 28.45 11.01
C ARG A 72 10.53 29.53 10.60
N GLY A 73 9.82 29.30 9.51
CA GLY A 73 8.80 30.20 8.97
C GLY A 73 9.36 31.32 8.07
N LYS A 74 10.67 31.45 7.88
CA LYS A 74 11.29 32.45 6.99
C LYS A 74 11.88 31.73 5.78
N ILE A 75 11.16 31.66 4.69
CA ILE A 75 11.61 30.99 3.48
C ILE A 75 12.41 31.96 2.62
N ARG A 76 13.63 31.58 2.21
CA ARG A 76 14.43 32.38 1.26
C ARG A 76 13.70 32.44 -0.09
N CYS A 77 13.75 33.63 -0.72
CA CYS A 77 13.22 33.78 -2.07
C CYS A 77 14.01 32.93 -3.04
N CYS A 78 13.28 32.11 -3.80
CA CYS A 78 13.87 31.16 -4.73
C CYS A 78 12.88 30.73 -5.80
N ARG A 79 13.40 30.11 -6.85
CA ARG A 79 12.63 29.39 -7.85
C ARG A 79 13.03 27.91 -7.83
N ILE A 80 12.05 27.03 -7.77
CA ILE A 80 12.23 25.60 -7.72
C ILE A 80 11.47 24.98 -8.88
N TYR A 81 12.15 24.13 -9.63
CA TYR A 81 11.55 23.27 -10.65
C TYR A 81 11.62 21.85 -10.14
N SER A 82 10.52 21.12 -10.20
CA SER A 82 10.45 19.75 -9.71
C SER A 82 9.58 18.88 -10.61
N SER A 83 10.10 17.71 -10.91
CA SER A 83 9.37 16.60 -11.49
C SER A 83 9.92 15.31 -10.89
N PRO A 84 9.10 14.32 -10.58
CA PRO A 84 9.59 13.08 -10.00
C PRO A 84 10.42 12.31 -11.03
N ARG A 85 11.56 11.77 -10.57
CA ARG A 85 12.40 10.88 -11.38
C ARG A 85 11.76 9.50 -11.56
N TYR A 86 11.00 9.05 -10.54
CA TYR A 86 10.32 7.75 -10.52
C TYR A 86 8.82 7.96 -10.36
N ALA A 87 8.04 7.30 -11.22
CA ALA A 87 6.59 7.34 -11.16
C ALA A 87 6.04 6.60 -9.92
N TRP A 88 6.69 5.52 -9.50
CA TRP A 88 6.33 4.72 -8.33
C TRP A 88 7.27 5.00 -7.18
N ARG A 89 6.76 5.59 -6.10
CA ARG A 89 7.52 5.92 -4.89
C ARG A 89 6.74 5.37 -3.69
N GLY A 90 6.98 4.10 -3.40
CA GLY A 90 6.21 3.32 -2.44
C GLY A 90 6.80 3.31 -1.03
N PHE A 91 5.91 3.09 -0.08
CA PHE A 91 6.22 2.66 1.29
C PHE A 91 5.30 1.50 1.63
N MET A 92 5.87 0.43 2.21
CA MET A 92 5.12 -0.74 2.66
C MET A 92 5.01 -0.75 4.19
N LEU A 93 3.82 -1.05 4.70
CA LEU A 93 3.56 -1.26 6.12
C LEU A 93 2.97 -2.64 6.34
N ASP A 94 3.65 -3.43 7.19
CA ASP A 94 3.19 -4.74 7.62
C ASP A 94 2.33 -4.62 8.89
N GLU A 95 1.04 -4.78 8.72
CA GLU A 95 0.05 -4.75 9.80
C GLU A 95 -0.27 -6.14 10.35
N SER A 96 0.13 -7.18 9.62
CA SER A 96 -0.12 -8.55 10.05
C SER A 96 0.77 -8.94 11.22
N ARG A 97 2.10 -8.72 11.08
CA ARG A 97 3.05 -9.02 12.17
C ARG A 97 2.86 -8.06 13.34
N HIS A 98 2.46 -6.81 13.05
CA HIS A 98 2.23 -5.76 14.04
C HIS A 98 1.06 -4.87 13.63
N PHE A 99 0.00 -4.86 14.40
CA PHE A 99 -1.15 -4.01 14.11
C PHE A 99 -0.95 -2.62 14.73
N PHE A 100 -0.87 -1.60 13.89
CA PHE A 100 -0.65 -0.20 14.31
C PHE A 100 -1.94 0.58 14.49
N GLY A 101 -2.98 0.23 13.74
CA GLY A 101 -4.28 0.88 13.80
C GLY A 101 -4.39 2.17 12.98
N LYS A 102 -5.63 2.59 12.76
CA LYS A 102 -6.03 3.64 11.83
C LYS A 102 -5.28 4.97 12.01
N GLU A 103 -5.15 5.43 13.24
CA GLU A 103 -4.52 6.72 13.52
C GLU A 103 -3.02 6.71 13.19
N LYS A 104 -2.35 5.58 13.41
CA LYS A 104 -0.93 5.45 13.04
C LYS A 104 -0.76 5.39 11.53
N VAL A 105 -1.62 4.67 10.82
CA VAL A 105 -1.61 4.64 9.35
C VAL A 105 -1.77 6.05 8.78
N LYS A 106 -2.70 6.85 9.30
CA LYS A 106 -2.86 8.26 8.87
C LYS A 106 -1.61 9.10 9.11
N GLN A 107 -0.89 8.90 10.23
CA GLN A 107 0.39 9.57 10.49
C GLN A 107 1.45 9.18 9.43
N TYR A 108 1.52 7.91 9.02
CA TYR A 108 2.40 7.49 7.93
C TYR A 108 2.00 8.12 6.60
N LEU A 109 0.72 8.19 6.28
CA LEU A 109 0.23 8.86 5.07
C LEU A 109 0.59 10.36 5.05
N ASP A 110 0.53 11.04 6.19
CA ASP A 110 1.00 12.43 6.30
C ASP A 110 2.51 12.57 6.04
N LEU A 111 3.32 11.65 6.58
CA LEU A 111 4.76 11.62 6.31
C LEU A 111 5.07 11.28 4.85
N MET A 112 4.35 10.32 4.27
CA MET A 112 4.48 9.96 2.86
C MET A 112 4.19 11.16 1.96
N ALA A 113 3.10 11.88 2.22
CA ALA A 113 2.76 13.09 1.49
C ALA A 113 3.87 14.14 1.57
N LEU A 114 4.41 14.37 2.78
CA LEU A 114 5.52 15.30 3.01
C LEU A 114 6.77 14.89 2.23
N LEU A 115 7.06 13.60 2.12
CA LEU A 115 8.22 13.04 1.43
C LEU A 115 7.98 12.78 -0.06
N HIS A 116 6.82 13.19 -0.60
CA HIS A 116 6.41 12.97 -1.97
C HIS A 116 6.33 11.48 -2.38
N LEU A 117 6.03 10.59 -1.43
CA LEU A 117 5.70 9.19 -1.72
C LEU A 117 4.25 9.12 -2.18
N ASN A 118 3.96 8.30 -3.20
CA ASN A 118 2.64 8.27 -3.85
C ASN A 118 1.97 6.90 -3.87
N VAL A 119 2.61 5.88 -3.31
CA VAL A 119 2.05 4.52 -3.23
C VAL A 119 2.22 3.97 -1.82
N PHE A 120 1.10 3.66 -1.19
CA PHE A 120 1.07 2.95 0.09
C PHE A 120 0.76 1.48 -0.16
N HIS A 121 1.76 0.62 -0.02
CA HIS A 121 1.62 -0.82 -0.06
C HIS A 121 1.22 -1.30 1.33
N TRP A 122 -0.01 -1.77 1.46
CA TRP A 122 -0.60 -2.12 2.75
C TRP A 122 -0.68 -3.64 2.89
N HIS A 123 0.29 -4.21 3.61
CA HIS A 123 0.39 -5.64 3.86
C HIS A 123 -0.53 -6.03 5.03
N LEU A 124 -1.69 -6.56 4.70
CA LEU A 124 -2.81 -6.75 5.63
C LEU A 124 -3.04 -8.20 6.05
N THR A 125 -2.37 -9.15 5.41
CA THR A 125 -2.59 -10.58 5.65
C THR A 125 -1.29 -11.37 5.66
N ASP A 126 -1.12 -12.20 6.70
CA ASP A 126 0.05 -13.07 6.85
C ASP A 126 -0.21 -14.15 7.91
N GLU A 127 0.82 -14.96 8.25
CA GLU A 127 0.73 -16.05 9.24
C GLU A 127 0.12 -15.63 10.58
N PRO A 128 0.60 -14.52 11.24
CA PRO A 128 0.13 -14.20 12.58
C PRO A 128 -1.24 -13.58 12.61
N GLY A 129 -1.69 -12.92 11.52
CA GLY A 129 -2.96 -12.24 11.57
C GLY A 129 -3.54 -11.80 10.23
N TRP A 130 -4.84 -11.88 10.15
CA TRP A 130 -5.69 -11.33 9.08
C TRP A 130 -6.26 -9.98 9.52
N ARG A 131 -6.09 -8.91 8.74
CA ARG A 131 -6.43 -7.54 9.17
C ARG A 131 -7.52 -6.85 8.36
N ILE A 132 -8.23 -7.56 7.48
CA ILE A 132 -9.31 -7.01 6.63
C ILE A 132 -10.64 -7.65 7.00
N GLU A 133 -11.67 -6.85 7.27
CA GLU A 133 -13.03 -7.37 7.37
C GLU A 133 -13.53 -7.84 6.00
N ILE A 134 -13.86 -9.13 5.88
CA ILE A 134 -14.52 -9.75 4.74
C ILE A 134 -15.88 -10.26 5.23
N LYS A 135 -16.96 -9.64 4.78
CA LYS A 135 -18.31 -9.91 5.29
C LYS A 135 -18.78 -11.33 5.00
N LYS A 136 -18.38 -11.87 3.85
CA LYS A 136 -18.69 -13.24 3.47
C LYS A 136 -17.97 -14.27 4.34
N TYR A 137 -16.83 -13.90 4.93
CA TYR A 137 -15.99 -14.79 5.72
C TYR A 137 -15.68 -14.21 7.12
N PRO A 138 -16.69 -14.12 8.02
CA PRO A 138 -16.53 -13.43 9.31
C PRO A 138 -15.48 -14.06 10.23
N LYS A 139 -15.23 -15.37 10.15
CA LYS A 139 -14.17 -16.01 10.94
C LYS A 139 -12.76 -15.47 10.65
N LEU A 140 -12.54 -14.81 9.51
CA LEU A 140 -11.25 -14.17 9.23
C LEU A 140 -10.92 -13.09 10.28
N THR A 141 -11.91 -12.37 10.76
CA THR A 141 -11.72 -11.37 11.81
C THR A 141 -11.97 -11.93 13.22
N GLU A 142 -12.86 -12.90 13.37
CA GLU A 142 -13.14 -13.52 14.67
C GLU A 142 -12.00 -14.45 15.15
N ILE A 143 -11.37 -15.18 14.23
CA ILE A 143 -10.33 -16.19 14.50
C ILE A 143 -9.01 -15.78 13.86
N GLY A 144 -9.04 -15.42 12.57
CA GLY A 144 -7.85 -15.09 11.80
C GLY A 144 -7.12 -13.83 12.29
N ALA A 145 -7.84 -12.85 12.86
CA ALA A 145 -7.27 -11.63 13.39
C ALA A 145 -6.73 -11.74 14.83
N VAL A 146 -6.89 -12.89 15.48
CA VAL A 146 -6.36 -13.16 16.82
C VAL A 146 -4.86 -13.35 16.73
N GLY A 147 -4.12 -12.63 17.56
CA GLY A 147 -2.66 -12.75 17.68
C GLY A 147 -1.87 -11.79 16.79
N ASN A 148 -0.61 -11.72 17.10
CA ASN A 148 0.43 -11.01 16.36
C ASN A 148 1.78 -11.71 16.56
N TRP A 149 2.87 -11.17 16.01
CA TRP A 149 4.19 -11.80 16.08
C TRP A 149 4.71 -11.99 17.51
N HIS A 150 4.32 -11.12 18.46
CA HIS A 150 4.81 -11.16 19.84
C HIS A 150 3.87 -11.87 20.79
N ASP A 151 2.57 -11.85 20.52
CA ASP A 151 1.55 -12.46 21.35
C ASP A 151 0.51 -13.19 20.49
N ALA A 152 0.61 -14.50 20.44
CA ALA A 152 -0.30 -15.35 19.68
C ALA A 152 -1.74 -15.36 20.22
N GLN A 153 -1.97 -14.82 21.43
CA GLN A 153 -3.29 -14.72 22.08
C GLN A 153 -3.81 -13.27 22.16
N ALA A 154 -3.13 -12.31 21.51
CA ALA A 154 -3.60 -10.94 21.49
C ALA A 154 -5.05 -10.89 20.94
N ALA A 155 -5.87 -10.01 21.52
CA ALA A 155 -7.26 -9.83 21.08
C ALA A 155 -7.32 -9.54 19.56
N PRO A 156 -8.42 -9.91 18.88
CA PRO A 156 -8.57 -9.65 17.45
C PRO A 156 -8.33 -8.19 17.12
N GLN A 157 -7.48 -7.93 16.14
CA GLN A 157 -7.14 -6.59 15.64
C GLN A 157 -7.26 -6.59 14.13
N PHE A 158 -8.15 -5.77 13.60
CA PHE A 158 -8.42 -5.67 12.16
C PHE A 158 -9.04 -4.31 11.81
N TYR A 159 -9.13 -4.01 10.54
CA TYR A 159 -9.83 -2.88 9.98
C TYR A 159 -11.21 -3.32 9.49
N THR A 160 -12.24 -2.60 9.93
CA THR A 160 -13.57 -2.72 9.33
C THR A 160 -13.53 -2.16 7.91
N GLN A 161 -14.48 -2.55 7.08
CA GLN A 161 -14.59 -1.97 5.73
C GLN A 161 -14.75 -0.45 5.75
N ASP A 162 -15.40 0.10 6.79
CA ASP A 162 -15.53 1.55 6.95
C ASP A 162 -14.21 2.21 7.33
N ASP A 163 -13.39 1.58 8.18
CA ASP A 163 -12.02 2.04 8.46
C ASP A 163 -11.16 2.06 7.21
N ILE A 164 -11.27 1.03 6.37
CA ILE A 164 -10.54 0.95 5.10
C ILE A 164 -10.96 2.07 4.16
N ARG A 165 -12.27 2.31 3.99
CA ARG A 165 -12.78 3.41 3.16
C ARG A 165 -12.30 4.77 3.65
N GLU A 166 -12.28 4.97 4.96
CA GLU A 166 -11.77 6.20 5.58
C GLU A 166 -10.28 6.40 5.28
N ILE A 167 -9.46 5.36 5.44
CA ILE A 167 -8.02 5.40 5.16
C ILE A 167 -7.76 5.64 3.67
N VAL A 168 -8.48 4.96 2.79
CA VAL A 168 -8.36 5.13 1.33
C VAL A 168 -8.72 6.56 0.91
N ALA A 169 -9.81 7.12 1.46
CA ALA A 169 -10.19 8.51 1.20
C ALA A 169 -9.11 9.49 1.73
N TYR A 170 -8.60 9.25 2.93
CA TYR A 170 -7.54 10.06 3.54
C TYR A 170 -6.24 10.04 2.74
N ALA A 171 -5.88 8.87 2.17
CA ALA A 171 -4.74 8.72 1.27
C ALA A 171 -4.95 9.46 -0.05
N ALA A 172 -6.16 9.37 -0.63
CA ALA A 172 -6.50 10.03 -1.89
C ALA A 172 -6.39 11.56 -1.81
N GLU A 173 -6.79 12.17 -0.69
CA GLU A 173 -6.59 13.61 -0.41
C GLU A 173 -5.09 13.99 -0.42
N ARG A 174 -4.21 13.04 -0.16
CA ARG A 174 -2.75 13.18 -0.13
C ARG A 174 -2.06 12.74 -1.41
N GLN A 175 -2.85 12.47 -2.46
CA GLN A 175 -2.35 11.97 -3.75
C GLN A 175 -1.61 10.63 -3.63
N ILE A 176 -2.01 9.79 -2.66
CA ILE A 176 -1.42 8.48 -2.39
C ILE A 176 -2.41 7.40 -2.83
N MET A 177 -1.94 6.51 -3.70
CA MET A 177 -2.65 5.29 -4.07
C MET A 177 -2.40 4.23 -3.01
N VAL A 178 -3.46 3.58 -2.52
CA VAL A 178 -3.36 2.45 -1.59
C VAL A 178 -3.43 1.15 -2.36
N VAL A 179 -2.36 0.37 -2.32
CA VAL A 179 -2.27 -0.97 -2.91
C VAL A 179 -2.36 -2.00 -1.78
N PRO A 180 -3.48 -2.70 -1.63
CA PRO A 180 -3.60 -3.75 -0.61
C PRO A 180 -2.81 -4.98 -1.02
N GLU A 181 -2.31 -5.71 -0.03
CA GLU A 181 -1.75 -7.04 -0.24
C GLU A 181 -2.62 -8.10 0.43
N PHE A 182 -3.01 -9.09 -0.35
CA PHE A 182 -3.56 -10.35 0.07
C PHE A 182 -2.56 -11.45 -0.30
N ASP A 183 -1.69 -11.82 0.64
CA ASP A 183 -0.61 -12.76 0.40
C ASP A 183 -1.11 -14.19 0.24
N MET A 184 -0.71 -14.82 -0.87
CA MET A 184 -1.07 -16.18 -1.24
C MET A 184 -0.05 -16.77 -2.23
N PRO A 185 0.05 -18.10 -2.38
CA PRO A 185 -0.63 -19.14 -1.59
C PRO A 185 0.05 -19.45 -0.27
N GLY A 186 1.26 -18.92 -0.03
CA GLY A 186 1.97 -18.97 1.25
C GLY A 186 1.38 -18.01 2.28
N HIS A 187 2.00 -17.93 3.46
CA HIS A 187 1.62 -17.00 4.53
C HIS A 187 0.13 -17.05 4.93
N ALA A 188 -0.54 -18.19 4.67
CA ALA A 188 -1.98 -18.36 4.80
C ALA A 188 -2.41 -18.92 6.17
N THR A 189 -1.51 -19.02 7.17
CA THR A 189 -1.80 -19.68 8.44
C THR A 189 -2.99 -19.05 9.17
N ALA A 190 -3.14 -17.72 9.17
CA ALA A 190 -4.27 -17.05 9.78
C ALA A 190 -5.59 -17.42 9.10
N VAL A 191 -5.60 -17.51 7.76
CA VAL A 191 -6.77 -17.96 6.99
C VAL A 191 -7.07 -19.42 7.27
N CYS A 192 -6.07 -20.29 7.18
CA CYS A 192 -6.26 -21.74 7.38
C CYS A 192 -6.68 -22.10 8.81
N ARG A 193 -6.36 -21.26 9.79
CA ARG A 193 -6.86 -21.35 11.15
C ARG A 193 -8.35 -21.04 11.23
N ALA A 194 -8.82 -20.06 10.47
CA ALA A 194 -10.23 -19.67 10.41
C ALA A 194 -11.08 -20.59 9.53
N TYR A 195 -10.50 -21.06 8.42
CA TYR A 195 -11.14 -21.90 7.38
C TYR A 195 -10.22 -23.07 7.02
N PRO A 196 -10.17 -24.13 7.84
CA PRO A 196 -9.26 -25.28 7.62
C PRO A 196 -9.47 -26.01 6.29
N GLU A 197 -10.65 -25.90 5.69
CA GLU A 197 -10.99 -26.52 4.42
C GLU A 197 -10.15 -26.03 3.23
N VAL A 198 -9.60 -24.80 3.30
CA VAL A 198 -8.73 -24.23 2.24
C VAL A 198 -7.25 -24.52 2.47
N SER A 199 -6.91 -25.20 3.57
CA SER A 199 -5.52 -25.46 3.93
C SER A 199 -4.87 -26.50 3.04
N GLY A 200 -3.65 -26.21 2.60
CA GLY A 200 -2.76 -27.15 1.89
C GLY A 200 -2.03 -28.15 2.81
N GLY A 201 -2.32 -28.12 4.12
CA GLY A 201 -1.65 -28.98 5.09
C GLY A 201 -0.29 -28.45 5.48
N GLY A 202 0.77 -29.27 5.31
CA GLY A 202 2.12 -29.00 5.78
C GLY A 202 2.43 -29.67 7.09
N GLU A 203 3.69 -29.60 7.54
CA GLU A 203 4.16 -30.29 8.74
C GLU A 203 4.88 -29.33 9.70
N GLY A 204 4.93 -29.72 10.97
CA GLY A 204 5.65 -29.01 12.00
C GLY A 204 5.24 -27.54 12.14
N ARG A 205 6.22 -26.62 12.13
CA ARG A 205 6.01 -25.17 12.23
C ARG A 205 5.19 -24.62 11.05
N TRP A 206 5.32 -25.22 9.88
CA TRP A 206 4.71 -24.74 8.64
C TRP A 206 3.36 -25.40 8.34
N LYS A 207 2.76 -26.07 9.33
CA LYS A 207 1.43 -26.59 9.25
C LYS A 207 0.42 -25.47 8.96
N HIS A 208 -0.37 -25.66 7.89
CA HIS A 208 -1.36 -24.68 7.44
C HIS A 208 -0.76 -23.38 6.86
N PHE A 209 0.51 -23.40 6.46
CA PHE A 209 1.18 -22.21 5.89
C PHE A 209 0.70 -21.87 4.49
N THR A 210 0.26 -22.86 3.70
CA THR A 210 -0.18 -22.67 2.32
C THR A 210 -1.64 -23.01 2.13
N PHE A 211 -2.25 -22.39 1.11
CA PHE A 211 -3.52 -22.86 0.57
C PHE A 211 -3.37 -24.19 -0.14
N HIS A 212 -4.48 -24.95 -0.26
CA HIS A 212 -4.54 -26.17 -1.04
C HIS A 212 -4.64 -25.83 -2.53
N PRO A 213 -3.69 -26.25 -3.38
CA PRO A 213 -3.56 -25.73 -4.74
C PRO A 213 -4.56 -26.28 -5.75
N CYS A 214 -5.35 -27.31 -5.44
CA CYS A 214 -6.28 -27.92 -6.38
C CYS A 214 -7.73 -28.02 -5.91
N LYS A 215 -8.08 -27.54 -4.71
CA LYS A 215 -9.45 -27.54 -4.22
C LYS A 215 -10.27 -26.38 -4.75
N GLU A 216 -11.48 -26.67 -5.25
CA GLU A 216 -12.42 -25.65 -5.71
C GLU A 216 -12.83 -24.68 -4.59
N GLU A 217 -12.87 -25.15 -3.34
CA GLU A 217 -13.13 -24.32 -2.16
C GLU A 217 -12.09 -23.22 -2.01
N THR A 218 -10.82 -23.51 -2.29
CA THR A 218 -9.73 -22.54 -2.25
C THR A 218 -9.94 -21.44 -3.29
N TYR A 219 -10.25 -21.82 -4.52
CA TYR A 219 -10.47 -20.85 -5.60
C TYR A 219 -11.71 -19.99 -5.36
N ARG A 220 -12.76 -20.59 -4.85
CA ARG A 220 -13.99 -19.88 -4.48
C ARG A 220 -13.70 -18.88 -3.35
N PHE A 221 -12.98 -19.31 -2.31
CA PHE A 221 -12.56 -18.45 -1.21
C PHE A 221 -11.76 -17.25 -1.71
N ILE A 222 -10.73 -17.50 -2.53
CA ILE A 222 -9.88 -16.44 -3.10
C ILE A 222 -10.70 -15.44 -3.92
N SER A 223 -11.57 -15.95 -4.81
CA SER A 223 -12.43 -15.12 -5.65
C SER A 223 -13.35 -14.24 -4.81
N ASP A 224 -14.02 -14.80 -3.83
CA ASP A 224 -14.94 -14.08 -2.95
C ASP A 224 -14.24 -13.00 -2.11
N VAL A 225 -13.03 -13.27 -1.65
CA VAL A 225 -12.21 -12.30 -0.90
C VAL A 225 -11.76 -11.18 -1.81
N LEU A 226 -11.28 -11.50 -3.01
CA LEU A 226 -10.85 -10.50 -3.99
C LEU A 226 -11.99 -9.61 -4.44
N ASP A 227 -13.21 -10.13 -4.59
CA ASP A 227 -14.39 -9.34 -4.94
C ASP A 227 -14.67 -8.23 -3.91
N GLU A 228 -14.54 -8.53 -2.61
CA GLU A 228 -14.69 -7.51 -1.56
C GLU A 228 -13.49 -6.54 -1.50
N ILE A 229 -12.26 -7.03 -1.71
CA ILE A 229 -11.07 -6.18 -1.74
C ILE A 229 -11.14 -5.20 -2.91
N VAL A 230 -11.47 -5.64 -4.12
CA VAL A 230 -11.61 -4.77 -5.30
C VAL A 230 -12.66 -3.67 -5.06
N ALA A 231 -13.74 -3.98 -4.36
CA ALA A 231 -14.77 -3.00 -4.03
C ALA A 231 -14.32 -1.94 -3.01
N LEU A 232 -13.32 -2.25 -2.19
CA LEU A 232 -12.79 -1.35 -1.15
C LEU A 232 -11.65 -0.45 -1.64
N PHE A 233 -10.82 -0.95 -2.57
CA PHE A 233 -9.61 -0.28 -3.01
C PHE A 233 -9.70 0.14 -4.48
N PRO A 234 -9.72 1.45 -4.78
CA PRO A 234 -9.83 1.94 -6.16
C PRO A 234 -8.52 1.88 -6.95
N ALA A 235 -7.47 1.32 -6.37
CA ALA A 235 -6.20 1.11 -7.06
C ALA A 235 -6.36 0.12 -8.23
N PRO A 236 -5.67 0.33 -9.36
CA PRO A 236 -5.67 -0.63 -10.47
C PRO A 236 -4.85 -1.90 -10.19
N TYR A 237 -4.27 -2.01 -9.01
CA TYR A 237 -3.40 -3.11 -8.60
C TYR A 237 -3.82 -3.66 -7.24
N ILE A 238 -3.73 -4.99 -7.10
CA ILE A 238 -3.72 -5.70 -5.83
C ILE A 238 -2.42 -6.50 -5.81
N HIS A 239 -1.67 -6.43 -4.72
CA HIS A 239 -0.50 -7.27 -4.51
C HIS A 239 -0.97 -8.62 -3.96
N ILE A 240 -0.50 -9.71 -4.55
CA ILE A 240 -0.93 -11.07 -4.18
C ILE A 240 0.15 -11.87 -3.44
N GLY A 241 1.25 -11.21 -3.05
CA GLY A 241 2.38 -11.86 -2.40
C GLY A 241 3.09 -12.86 -3.30
N GLY A 242 3.18 -14.09 -2.85
CA GLY A 242 3.74 -15.22 -3.59
C GLY A 242 5.11 -15.66 -3.10
N ASP A 243 5.57 -15.10 -2.01
CA ASP A 243 6.85 -15.38 -1.40
C ASP A 243 6.83 -16.66 -0.56
N GLU A 244 8.01 -17.24 -0.37
CA GLU A 244 8.35 -18.31 0.56
C GLU A 244 7.46 -19.57 0.53
N VAL A 245 6.72 -19.83 -0.52
CA VAL A 245 5.76 -20.97 -0.66
C VAL A 245 6.40 -22.31 -0.31
N HIS A 246 7.70 -22.45 -0.56
CA HIS A 246 8.47 -23.67 -0.33
C HIS A 246 8.54 -24.09 1.14
N TYR A 247 8.29 -23.21 2.09
CA TYR A 247 8.25 -23.57 3.50
C TYR A 247 7.05 -24.43 3.88
N GLY A 248 5.92 -24.28 3.18
CA GLY A 248 4.69 -24.98 3.53
C GLY A 248 4.13 -25.92 2.45
N ASN A 249 4.88 -26.15 1.36
CA ASN A 249 4.39 -26.94 0.24
C ASN A 249 4.87 -28.40 0.20
N GLN A 250 5.42 -28.94 1.29
CA GLN A 250 5.96 -30.30 1.33
C GLN A 250 4.94 -31.36 0.90
N ASN A 251 3.69 -31.20 1.33
CA ASN A 251 2.61 -32.11 0.96
C ASN A 251 2.27 -32.10 -0.53
N TRP A 252 2.61 -31.00 -1.24
CA TRP A 252 2.33 -30.92 -2.66
C TRP A 252 3.08 -31.96 -3.49
N PHE A 253 4.21 -32.47 -2.99
CA PHE A 253 5.02 -33.49 -3.65
C PHE A 253 4.54 -34.92 -3.40
N THR A 254 3.72 -35.14 -2.39
CA THR A 254 3.30 -36.48 -1.95
C THR A 254 1.79 -36.70 -1.95
N ASP A 255 0.99 -35.63 -1.92
CA ASP A 255 -0.47 -35.71 -1.92
C ASP A 255 -0.98 -36.22 -3.27
N PRO A 256 -1.73 -37.35 -3.31
CA PRO A 256 -2.18 -37.93 -4.56
C PRO A 256 -3.12 -37.03 -5.35
N GLU A 257 -3.96 -36.22 -4.70
CA GLU A 257 -4.91 -35.31 -5.35
C GLU A 257 -4.14 -34.21 -6.06
N ILE A 258 -3.15 -33.62 -5.39
CA ILE A 258 -2.30 -32.58 -5.97
C ILE A 258 -1.46 -33.12 -7.12
N GLN A 259 -0.87 -34.32 -6.97
CA GLN A 259 -0.07 -34.96 -8.00
C GLN A 259 -0.91 -35.28 -9.26
N ASN A 260 -2.14 -35.73 -9.09
CA ASN A 260 -3.08 -35.97 -10.19
C ASN A 260 -3.44 -34.64 -10.89
N PHE A 261 -3.76 -33.59 -10.12
CA PHE A 261 -4.04 -32.27 -10.66
C PHE A 261 -2.89 -31.71 -11.49
N ILE A 262 -1.66 -31.80 -10.99
CA ILE A 262 -0.45 -31.39 -11.70
C ILE A 262 -0.33 -32.13 -13.03
N LYS A 263 -0.50 -33.44 -13.02
CA LYS A 263 -0.44 -34.29 -14.23
C LYS A 263 -1.54 -33.93 -15.22
N GLU A 264 -2.77 -33.76 -14.78
CA GLU A 264 -3.92 -33.40 -15.62
C GLU A 264 -3.76 -32.03 -16.27
N LYS A 265 -3.19 -31.06 -15.55
CA LYS A 265 -2.96 -29.71 -16.04
C LYS A 265 -1.63 -29.53 -16.78
N GLY A 266 -0.80 -30.58 -16.88
CA GLY A 266 0.51 -30.50 -17.52
C GLY A 266 1.50 -29.56 -16.82
N LEU A 267 1.37 -29.39 -15.50
CA LEU A 267 2.21 -28.51 -14.70
C LEU A 267 3.52 -29.20 -14.32
N VAL A 268 4.55 -28.43 -14.04
CA VAL A 268 5.85 -28.92 -13.54
C VAL A 268 6.14 -28.28 -12.19
N ILE A 269 6.36 -29.11 -11.17
CA ILE A 269 6.86 -28.63 -9.88
C ILE A 269 8.38 -28.60 -9.92
N THR A 270 8.99 -27.44 -9.70
CA THR A 270 10.41 -27.32 -9.42
C THR A 270 10.64 -27.14 -7.92
N SER A 271 11.80 -27.55 -7.42
CA SER A 271 12.15 -27.48 -5.99
C SER A 271 12.14 -26.04 -5.42
N SER A 272 12.09 -25.02 -6.25
CA SER A 272 12.20 -23.61 -5.85
C SER A 272 10.98 -22.76 -6.15
N ALA A 273 10.03 -23.22 -6.95
CA ALA A 273 8.78 -22.52 -7.19
C ALA A 273 7.74 -23.46 -7.78
N VAL A 274 6.60 -23.59 -7.12
CA VAL A 274 5.37 -23.96 -7.81
C VAL A 274 4.63 -22.66 -8.03
N LEU A 275 4.80 -22.08 -9.19
CA LEU A 275 3.86 -21.08 -9.67
C LEU A 275 2.81 -21.87 -10.49
N PRO A 276 1.60 -22.04 -9.98
CA PRO A 276 0.50 -22.17 -10.91
C PRO A 276 0.52 -20.86 -11.71
N ILE A 277 0.64 -20.96 -13.02
CA ILE A 277 0.33 -19.84 -13.89
C ILE A 277 -1.17 -19.63 -13.73
N TRP A 278 -1.53 -18.63 -12.99
CA TRP A 278 -2.91 -18.15 -12.85
C TRP A 278 -3.32 -17.39 -14.09
#